data_d36f65953261eba1d16c4508e54e2755
#
_entry.id   d36f65953261eba1d16c4508e54e2755
#
_cell.length_a   1.000
_cell.length_b   1.000
_cell.length_c   1.000
_cell.angle_alpha   90.00
_cell.angle_beta   90.00
_cell.angle_gamma   90.00
#
_symmetry.space_group_name_H-M   'P 1'
#
loop_
_entity.id
_entity.type
_entity.pdbx_description
1 polymer ?
#
loop_
_entity_poly.entity_id
_entity_poly.type
_entity_poly.pdbx_seq_one_letter_code
_entity_poly.pdbx_strand_id
1 'polypeptide(L)' 'MEQYKVILVDDEAEVIDIMEAKIRWSELGFEVVGSAKNGVKALELVEKLQPDVVLTDIRMPY' A
#
# COMPACT_ATOMS: atom_id res chain seq x y z
N MET A 1 -3.77 -10.25 -17.91
CA MET A 1 -2.81 -10.79 -16.94
C MET A 1 -3.15 -10.30 -15.55
N GLU A 2 -3.18 -11.19 -14.58
CA GLU A 2 -3.50 -10.80 -13.21
C GLU A 2 -2.38 -9.99 -12.60
N GLN A 3 -2.77 -9.00 -11.82
CA GLN A 3 -1.82 -8.17 -11.09
C GLN A 3 -1.90 -8.51 -9.60
N TYR A 4 -0.76 -8.40 -8.92
CA TYR A 4 -0.71 -8.58 -7.49
C TYR A 4 -1.26 -7.32 -6.81
N LYS A 5 -2.08 -7.53 -5.81
CA LYS A 5 -2.69 -6.43 -5.06
C LYS A 5 -1.75 -5.93 -3.98
N VAL A 6 -1.53 -4.62 -3.96
CA VAL A 6 -0.62 -3.97 -3.01
C VAL A 6 -1.36 -2.94 -2.20
N ILE A 7 -1.08 -2.88 -0.90
CA ILE A 7 -1.46 -1.73 -0.10
C ILE A 7 -0.20 -1.00 0.35
N LEU A 8 -0.31 0.33 0.42
CA LEU A 8 0.79 1.19 0.82
C LEU A 8 0.51 1.71 2.23
N VAL A 9 1.49 1.63 3.11
CA VAL A 9 1.33 2.06 4.50
C VAL A 9 2.44 3.02 4.86
N ASP A 10 2.08 4.24 5.23
CA ASP A 10 3.02 5.27 5.65
C ASP A 10 2.26 6.30 6.45
N ASP A 11 2.84 6.83 7.52
CA ASP A 11 2.19 7.84 8.34
C ASP A 11 2.12 9.21 7.66
N GLU A 12 2.84 9.39 6.57
CA GLU A 12 2.80 10.62 5.79
C GLU A 12 2.01 10.41 4.49
N ALA A 13 0.86 11.07 4.40
CA ALA A 13 -0.01 10.95 3.23
C ALA A 13 0.70 11.38 1.94
N GLU A 14 1.58 12.39 2.04
CA GLU A 14 2.31 12.86 0.87
C GLU A 14 3.22 11.79 0.27
N VAL A 15 3.82 10.97 1.13
CA VAL A 15 4.68 9.87 0.67
C VAL A 15 3.85 8.85 -0.09
N ILE A 16 2.67 8.53 0.42
CA ILE A 16 1.76 7.60 -0.25
C ILE A 16 1.38 8.14 -1.63
N ASP A 17 1.02 9.42 -1.69
CA ASP A 17 0.63 10.04 -2.96
C ASP A 17 1.77 10.02 -3.97
N ILE A 18 2.99 10.29 -3.52
CA ILE A 18 4.16 10.26 -4.38
C ILE A 18 4.42 8.85 -4.90
N MET A 19 4.33 7.86 -4.04
CA MET A 19 4.54 6.48 -4.45
C MET A 19 3.50 6.04 -5.47
N GLU A 20 2.24 6.39 -5.27
CA GLU A 20 1.20 6.04 -6.23
C GLU A 20 1.41 6.72 -7.57
N ALA A 21 1.83 7.99 -7.55
CA ALA A 21 1.97 8.77 -8.77
C ALA A 21 3.23 8.44 -9.57
N LYS A 22 4.34 8.13 -8.88
CA LYS A 22 5.63 7.99 -9.54
C LYS A 22 6.02 6.57 -9.90
N ILE A 23 5.50 5.59 -9.20
CA ILE A 23 5.81 4.20 -9.49
C ILE A 23 4.79 3.65 -10.48
N ARG A 24 5.28 3.04 -11.54
CA ARG A 24 4.42 2.46 -12.58
C ARG A 24 4.01 1.05 -12.17
N TRP A 25 3.10 0.99 -11.22
CA TRP A 25 2.68 -0.26 -10.59
C TRP A 25 2.21 -1.30 -11.60
N SER A 26 1.36 -0.88 -12.53
CA SER A 26 0.81 -1.83 -13.50
C SER A 26 1.87 -2.44 -14.40
N GLU A 27 2.89 -1.67 -14.76
CA GLU A 27 3.99 -2.19 -15.55
C GLU A 27 4.84 -3.20 -14.79
N LEU A 28 4.85 -3.10 -13.47
CA LEU A 28 5.57 -4.03 -12.61
C LEU A 28 4.73 -5.24 -12.21
N GLY A 29 3.48 -5.29 -12.64
CA GLY A 29 2.58 -6.39 -12.30
C GLY A 29 1.83 -6.19 -11.01
N PHE A 30 1.68 -4.96 -10.54
CA PHE A 30 1.00 -4.64 -9.29
C PHE A 30 -0.17 -3.69 -9.49
N GLU A 31 -1.14 -3.82 -8.60
CA GLU A 31 -2.27 -2.90 -8.53
C GLU A 31 -2.37 -2.39 -7.10
N VAL A 32 -2.31 -1.07 -6.91
CA VAL A 32 -2.50 -0.47 -5.59
C VAL A 32 -4.00 -0.44 -5.29
N VAL A 33 -4.42 -1.21 -4.32
CA VAL A 33 -5.84 -1.35 -3.99
C VAL A 33 -6.24 -0.57 -2.74
N GLY A 34 -5.27 -0.03 -2.02
CA GLY A 34 -5.57 0.78 -0.84
C GLY A 34 -4.33 1.33 -0.20
N SER A 35 -4.52 2.21 0.76
CA SER A 35 -3.43 2.79 1.53
C SER A 35 -3.89 3.04 2.97
N ALA A 36 -2.94 3.06 3.89
CA ALA A 36 -3.21 3.28 5.30
C ALA A 36 -2.11 4.14 5.91
N LYS A 37 -2.45 4.86 6.97
CA LYS A 37 -1.50 5.75 7.65
C LYS A 37 -0.93 5.16 8.93
N ASN A 38 -1.42 4.02 9.35
CA ASN A 38 -0.93 3.35 10.56
C ASN A 38 -1.21 1.86 10.50
N GLY A 39 -0.68 1.13 11.47
CA GLY A 39 -0.81 -0.32 11.51
C GLY A 39 -2.24 -0.82 11.69
N VAL A 40 -3.06 -0.10 12.46
CA VAL A 40 -4.45 -0.49 12.70
C VAL A 40 -5.24 -0.45 11.40
N LYS A 41 -5.10 0.65 10.65
CA LYS A 41 -5.78 0.78 9.36
C LYS A 41 -5.24 -0.22 8.35
N ALA A 42 -3.94 -0.50 8.39
CA ALA A 42 -3.34 -1.49 7.51
C ALA A 42 -3.95 -2.87 7.75
N LEU A 43 -4.12 -3.26 9.02
CA LEU A 43 -4.73 -4.54 9.36
C LEU A 43 -6.17 -4.64 8.87
N GLU A 44 -6.93 -3.55 9.00
CA GLU A 44 -8.30 -3.51 8.49
C GLU A 44 -8.34 -3.75 7.00
N LEU A 45 -7.40 -3.13 6.26
CA LEU A 45 -7.33 -3.30 4.82
C LEU A 45 -6.87 -4.71 4.43
N VAL A 46 -5.95 -5.29 5.19
CA VAL A 46 -5.50 -6.66 4.93
C VAL A 46 -6.68 -7.63 5.05
N GLU A 47 -7.49 -7.47 6.09
CA GLU A 47 -8.64 -8.34 6.28
C GLU A 47 -9.71 -8.13 5.20
N LYS A 48 -9.93 -6.88 4.81
CA LYS A 48 -10.98 -6.53 3.87
C LYS A 48 -10.61 -6.82 2.42
N LEU A 49 -9.39 -6.49 2.03
CA LEU A 49 -8.96 -6.54 0.63
C LEU A 49 -8.09 -7.74 0.31
N GLN A 50 -7.52 -8.37 1.31
CA GLN A 50 -6.62 -9.53 1.18
C GLN A 50 -5.54 -9.30 0.12
N PRO A 51 -4.69 -8.26 0.33
CA PRO A 51 -3.65 -7.96 -0.65
C PRO A 51 -2.57 -9.02 -0.66
N ASP A 52 -1.83 -9.07 -1.76
CA ASP A 52 -0.69 -9.97 -1.89
C ASP A 52 0.56 -9.39 -1.23
N VAL A 53 0.68 -8.05 -1.22
CA VAL A 53 1.87 -7.37 -0.73
C VAL A 53 1.45 -6.15 0.10
N VAL A 54 2.18 -5.92 1.18
CA VAL A 54 2.04 -4.72 2.00
C VAL A 54 3.39 -4.01 2.01
N LEU A 55 3.44 -2.80 1.49
CA LEU A 55 4.64 -1.97 1.54
C LEU A 55 4.49 -0.97 2.67
N THR A 56 5.37 -1.02 3.65
CA THR A 56 5.29 -0.17 4.82
C THR A 56 6.64 0.44 5.17
N ASP A 57 6.61 1.66 5.72
CA ASP A 57 7.81 2.30 6.26
C ASP A 57 8.12 1.66 7.62
N ILE A 58 9.32 1.13 7.76
CA ILE A 58 9.74 0.46 8.99
C ILE A 58 9.89 1.42 10.18
N ARG A 59 9.95 2.72 9.91
CA ARG A 59 10.08 3.74 10.97
C ARG A 59 8.72 4.22 11.47
N MET A 60 7.64 3.73 10.89
CA MET A 60 6.30 4.18 11.24
C MET A 60 5.92 3.68 12.63
N PRO A 61 5.51 4.56 13.56
CA PRO A 61 4.99 4.13 14.85
C PRO A 61 3.61 3.48 14.65
N TYR A 62 3.31 2.52 15.47
CA TYR A 62 2.00 1.87 15.38
C TYR A 62 1.09 2.21 16.52
#